data_41d0a40185473a0291a6d8ed117fa654
#
_entry.id   41d0a40185473a0291a6d8ed117fa654
#
_cell.length_a   1.000
_cell.length_b   1.000
_cell.length_c   1.000
_cell.angle_alpha   90.00
_cell.angle_beta   90.00
_cell.angle_gamma   90.00
#
_symmetry.space_group_name_H-M   'P 1'
#
loop_
_entity.id
_entity.type
_entity.pdbx_description
1 polymer ?
#
loop_
_entity_poly.entity_id
_entity_poly.type
_entity_poly.pdbx_seq_one_letter_code
_entity_poly.pdbx_strand_id
1 'polypeptide(L)'
;RYEMTNEMFKKEAFKKSVKDNVKFLYRKTIEEATQEQIFQAVSYSVKDVIIDNWLATQKAYDEQDPKIVYYMSMEFLMGRALGNNLINLCAYGEVKEALEELGFDLNCIEDQEPDPALGNGGLGRLAACFLDSLAIQLPDLASIYQGGTGKNK
;
A
#
# COMPACT_ATOMS: atom_id res chain seq x y z
N ARG A 1 -16.40 -6.01 7.83
CA ARG A 1 -15.08 -6.33 8.41
C ARG A 1 -14.52 -7.48 7.61
N TYR A 2 -13.65 -7.16 6.66
CA TYR A 2 -12.93 -8.17 5.90
C TYR A 2 -11.93 -8.83 6.86
N GLU A 3 -12.11 -10.09 7.17
CA GLU A 3 -11.03 -10.93 7.65
C GLU A 3 -10.13 -11.24 6.45
N MET A 4 -9.24 -10.32 6.14
CA MET A 4 -8.15 -10.61 5.23
C MET A 4 -7.10 -11.41 6.01
N THR A 5 -7.29 -12.72 6.06
CA THR A 5 -6.20 -13.64 6.36
C THR A 5 -5.27 -13.66 5.15
N ASN A 6 -4.52 -12.57 5.00
CA ASN A 6 -3.57 -12.48 3.92
C ASN A 6 -2.33 -13.28 4.32
N GLU A 7 -2.24 -14.51 3.82
CA GLU A 7 -1.10 -15.40 4.09
C GLU A 7 0.26 -14.75 3.76
N MET A 8 0.26 -13.76 2.86
CA MET A 8 1.44 -12.98 2.48
C MET A 8 2.01 -12.15 3.63
N PHE A 9 1.20 -11.70 4.60
CA PHE A 9 1.68 -10.98 5.78
C PHE A 9 2.07 -11.90 6.93
N LYS A 10 1.94 -13.22 6.78
CA LYS A 10 2.60 -14.12 7.71
C LYS A 10 4.09 -13.81 7.71
N LYS A 11 4.64 -13.58 8.87
CA LYS A 11 6.01 -13.14 9.13
C LYS A 11 7.06 -13.81 8.24
N GLU A 12 7.02 -15.14 8.13
CA GLU A 12 7.98 -15.90 7.33
C GLU A 12 7.81 -15.67 5.81
N ALA A 13 6.58 -15.59 5.33
CA ALA A 13 6.29 -15.31 3.92
C ALA A 13 6.74 -13.89 3.55
N PHE A 14 6.47 -12.91 4.41
CA PHE A 14 6.89 -11.53 4.22
C PHE A 14 8.42 -11.39 4.24
N LYS A 15 9.11 -11.99 5.21
CA LYS A 15 10.59 -12.00 5.25
C LYS A 15 11.19 -12.59 3.98
N LYS A 16 10.60 -13.70 3.50
CA LYS A 16 11.04 -14.30 2.24
C LYS A 16 10.83 -13.34 1.07
N SER A 17 9.66 -12.72 0.96
CA SER A 17 9.35 -11.76 -0.11
C SER A 17 10.34 -10.58 -0.12
N VAL A 18 10.65 -10.02 1.05
CA VAL A 18 11.63 -8.91 1.16
C VAL A 18 13.02 -9.37 0.71
N LYS A 19 13.49 -10.55 1.15
CA LYS A 19 14.79 -11.12 0.73
C LYS A 19 14.84 -11.37 -0.78
N ASP A 20 13.77 -11.95 -1.33
CA ASP A 20 13.65 -12.22 -2.77
C ASP A 20 13.66 -10.91 -3.57
N ASN A 21 12.95 -9.88 -3.13
CA ASN A 21 12.94 -8.57 -3.76
C ASN A 21 14.33 -7.92 -3.72
N VAL A 22 15.06 -7.97 -2.61
CA VAL A 22 16.44 -7.47 -2.55
C VAL A 22 17.33 -8.21 -3.55
N LYS A 23 17.23 -9.53 -3.57
CA LYS A 23 18.03 -10.38 -4.46
C LYS A 23 17.76 -10.10 -5.94
N PHE A 24 16.48 -10.03 -6.35
CA PHE A 24 16.12 -9.90 -7.76
C PHE A 24 16.28 -8.47 -8.29
N LEU A 25 16.00 -7.45 -7.47
CA LEU A 25 16.14 -6.06 -7.88
C LEU A 25 17.61 -5.59 -7.87
N TYR A 26 18.35 -5.96 -6.84
CA TYR A 26 19.68 -5.39 -6.59
C TYR A 26 20.83 -6.40 -6.71
N ARG A 27 20.55 -7.69 -6.84
CA ARG A 27 21.55 -8.77 -6.91
C ARG A 27 22.47 -8.77 -5.69
N LYS A 28 21.90 -8.48 -4.52
CA LYS A 28 22.59 -8.41 -3.22
C LYS A 28 21.92 -9.32 -2.21
N THR A 29 22.65 -9.65 -1.15
CA THR A 29 22.07 -10.22 0.04
C THR A 29 21.44 -9.12 0.91
N ILE A 30 20.64 -9.51 1.89
CA ILE A 30 19.96 -8.54 2.76
C ILE A 30 20.97 -7.77 3.63
N GLU A 31 22.08 -8.40 3.98
CA GLU A 31 23.16 -7.83 4.78
C GLU A 31 23.98 -6.76 4.00
N GLU A 32 23.98 -6.87 2.67
CA GLU A 32 24.68 -5.94 1.77
C GLU A 32 23.79 -4.79 1.28
N ALA A 33 22.50 -4.88 1.55
CA ALA A 33 21.52 -3.91 1.07
C ALA A 33 21.56 -2.62 1.92
N THR A 34 21.41 -1.48 1.27
CA THR A 34 21.21 -0.21 1.96
C THR A 34 19.78 -0.08 2.52
N GLN A 35 19.57 0.80 3.48
CA GLN A 35 18.24 1.06 4.03
C GLN A 35 17.22 1.47 2.95
N GLU A 36 17.64 2.26 1.97
CA GLU A 36 16.83 2.64 0.82
C GLU A 36 16.44 1.42 -0.03
N GLN A 37 17.37 0.50 -0.27
CA GLN A 37 17.11 -0.74 -1.00
C GLN A 37 16.16 -1.67 -0.23
N ILE A 38 16.28 -1.72 1.10
CA ILE A 38 15.34 -2.44 1.97
C ILE A 38 13.96 -1.78 1.92
N PHE A 39 13.87 -0.44 2.00
CA PHE A 39 12.61 0.28 1.83
C PHE A 39 11.92 -0.08 0.50
N GLN A 40 12.66 -0.09 -0.60
CA GLN A 40 12.13 -0.49 -1.91
C GLN A 40 11.62 -1.93 -1.90
N ALA A 41 12.39 -2.86 -1.34
CA ALA A 41 11.99 -4.27 -1.26
C ALA A 41 10.73 -4.48 -0.41
N VAL A 42 10.62 -3.79 0.73
CA VAL A 42 9.43 -3.77 1.59
C VAL A 42 8.24 -3.21 0.83
N SER A 43 8.41 -2.09 0.14
CA SER A 43 7.36 -1.43 -0.64
C SER A 43 6.84 -2.33 -1.77
N TYR A 44 7.71 -3.06 -2.45
CA TYR A 44 7.30 -4.06 -3.46
C TYR A 44 6.52 -5.22 -2.83
N SER A 45 6.96 -5.73 -1.68
CA SER A 45 6.26 -6.80 -0.98
C SER A 45 4.85 -6.38 -0.52
N VAL A 46 4.69 -5.14 -0.06
CA VAL A 46 3.38 -4.58 0.31
C VAL A 46 2.52 -4.33 -0.95
N LYS A 47 3.13 -3.82 -2.03
CA LYS A 47 2.45 -3.58 -3.31
C LYS A 47 1.84 -4.84 -3.89
N ASP A 48 2.52 -5.98 -3.79
CA ASP A 48 2.02 -7.24 -4.33
C ASP A 48 0.68 -7.62 -3.70
N VAL A 49 0.52 -7.41 -2.40
CA VAL A 49 -0.75 -7.61 -1.70
C VAL A 49 -1.83 -6.62 -2.16
N ILE A 50 -1.46 -5.37 -2.37
CA ILE A 50 -2.39 -4.34 -2.90
C ILE A 50 -2.86 -4.71 -4.31
N ILE A 51 -1.98 -5.26 -5.14
CA ILE A 51 -2.33 -5.68 -6.51
C ILE A 51 -3.37 -6.80 -6.51
N ASP A 52 -3.30 -7.76 -5.61
CA ASP A 52 -4.31 -8.82 -5.50
C ASP A 52 -5.71 -8.23 -5.23
N ASN A 53 -5.79 -7.26 -4.32
CA ASN A 53 -7.04 -6.53 -4.06
C ASN A 53 -7.50 -5.71 -5.27
N TRP A 54 -6.55 -5.11 -5.99
CA TRP A 54 -6.85 -4.35 -7.22
C TRP A 54 -7.44 -5.25 -8.30
N LEU A 55 -6.87 -6.42 -8.54
CA LEU A 55 -7.39 -7.38 -9.51
C LEU A 55 -8.82 -7.82 -9.17
N ALA A 56 -9.11 -8.05 -7.88
CA ALA A 56 -10.46 -8.36 -7.44
C ALA A 56 -11.45 -7.19 -7.73
N THR A 57 -11.01 -5.96 -7.55
CA THR A 57 -11.80 -4.75 -7.87
C THR A 57 -12.05 -4.64 -9.36
N GLN A 58 -11.04 -4.85 -10.21
CA GLN A 58 -11.19 -4.81 -11.66
C GLN A 58 -12.22 -5.84 -12.13
N LYS A 59 -12.14 -7.05 -11.61
CA LYS A 59 -13.13 -8.08 -11.91
C LYS A 59 -14.55 -7.68 -11.50
N ALA A 60 -14.69 -7.06 -10.32
CA ALA A 60 -15.99 -6.57 -9.88
C ALA A 60 -16.54 -5.45 -10.78
N TYR A 61 -15.69 -4.59 -11.30
CA TYR A 61 -16.08 -3.57 -12.30
C TYR A 61 -16.58 -4.19 -13.60
N ASP A 62 -15.88 -5.22 -14.11
CA ASP A 62 -16.27 -5.90 -15.34
C ASP A 62 -17.61 -6.63 -15.20
N GLU A 63 -17.89 -7.16 -14.01
CA GLU A 63 -19.12 -7.92 -13.74
C GLU A 63 -20.32 -7.01 -13.43
N GLN A 64 -20.12 -5.86 -12.79
CA GLN A 64 -21.21 -5.03 -12.25
C GLN A 64 -21.48 -3.78 -13.07
N ASP A 65 -20.58 -3.40 -13.98
CA ASP A 65 -20.64 -2.18 -14.80
C ASP A 65 -21.09 -0.94 -14.00
N PRO A 66 -20.39 -0.58 -12.90
CA PRO A 66 -20.80 0.49 -12.01
C PRO A 66 -20.62 1.86 -12.68
N LYS A 67 -21.35 2.85 -12.18
CA LYS A 67 -21.10 4.25 -12.56
C LYS A 67 -19.71 4.66 -12.08
N ILE A 68 -18.90 5.21 -12.99
CA ILE A 68 -17.54 5.65 -12.70
C ILE A 68 -17.52 7.17 -12.55
N VAL A 69 -16.93 7.64 -11.45
CA VAL A 69 -16.65 9.06 -11.21
C VAL A 69 -15.17 9.32 -11.42
N TYR A 70 -14.84 10.27 -12.27
CA TYR A 70 -13.48 10.68 -12.53
C TYR A 70 -13.17 11.98 -11.78
N TYR A 71 -12.25 11.93 -10.83
CA TYR A 71 -11.73 13.11 -10.18
C TYR A 71 -10.42 13.53 -10.87
N MET A 72 -10.43 14.71 -11.47
CA MET A 72 -9.28 15.24 -12.21
C MET A 72 -8.66 16.40 -11.44
N SER A 73 -7.36 16.31 -11.18
CA SER A 73 -6.58 17.39 -10.59
C SER A 73 -5.21 17.47 -11.23
N MET A 74 -4.64 18.66 -11.32
CA MET A 74 -3.25 18.86 -11.75
C MET A 74 -2.26 18.57 -10.61
N GLU A 75 -2.73 18.54 -9.37
CA GLU A 75 -1.91 18.34 -8.19
C GLU A 75 -2.51 17.27 -7.28
N PHE A 76 -1.67 16.41 -6.74
CA PHE A 76 -1.99 15.41 -5.72
C PHE A 76 -0.85 15.38 -4.70
N LEU A 77 -1.02 16.05 -3.57
CA LEU A 77 -0.05 16.14 -2.49
C LEU A 77 -0.35 15.09 -1.43
N MET A 78 0.03 13.84 -1.69
CA MET A 78 -0.35 12.69 -0.88
C MET A 78 0.51 12.55 0.39
N GLY A 79 1.81 12.79 0.30
CA GLY A 79 2.76 12.49 1.36
C GLY A 79 3.14 11.01 1.45
N ARG A 80 3.90 10.65 2.49
CA ARG A 80 4.33 9.28 2.74
C ARG A 80 3.15 8.33 2.95
N ALA A 81 3.22 7.13 2.39
CA ALA A 81 2.09 6.21 2.34
C ALA A 81 2.38 4.83 2.95
N LEU A 82 3.66 4.44 3.15
CA LEU A 82 3.99 3.08 3.59
C LEU A 82 3.33 2.73 4.93
N GLY A 83 3.54 3.52 5.97
CA GLY A 83 2.97 3.28 7.29
C GLY A 83 1.45 3.28 7.28
N ASN A 84 0.84 4.24 6.58
CA ASN A 84 -0.62 4.30 6.44
C ASN A 84 -1.18 3.05 5.73
N ASN A 85 -0.54 2.58 4.68
CA ASN A 85 -0.95 1.36 3.98
C ASN A 85 -0.82 0.12 4.88
N LEU A 86 0.25 0.00 5.67
CA LEU A 86 0.42 -1.09 6.62
C LEU A 86 -0.67 -1.11 7.70
N ILE A 87 -1.06 0.07 8.20
CA ILE A 87 -2.17 0.19 9.16
C ILE A 87 -3.49 -0.23 8.52
N ASN A 88 -3.79 0.26 7.31
CA ASN A 88 -5.03 -0.06 6.60
C ASN A 88 -5.13 -1.55 6.22
N LEU A 89 -4.01 -2.19 5.96
CA LEU A 89 -3.91 -3.63 5.70
C LEU A 89 -3.89 -4.47 6.99
N CYS A 90 -3.94 -3.84 8.17
CA CYS A 90 -3.82 -4.50 9.47
C CYS A 90 -2.52 -5.33 9.62
N ALA A 91 -1.46 -4.94 8.92
CA ALA A 91 -0.20 -5.67 8.82
C ALA A 91 0.97 -4.99 9.55
N TYR A 92 0.76 -3.81 10.15
CA TYR A 92 1.84 -3.01 10.73
C TYR A 92 2.66 -3.78 11.78
N GLY A 93 2.00 -4.48 12.70
CA GLY A 93 2.66 -5.24 13.75
C GLY A 93 3.52 -6.38 13.19
N GLU A 94 2.97 -7.17 12.29
CA GLU A 94 3.66 -8.33 11.72
C GLU A 94 4.85 -7.91 10.83
N VAL A 95 4.69 -6.84 10.06
CA VAL A 95 5.77 -6.29 9.23
C VAL A 95 6.88 -5.71 10.11
N LYS A 96 6.53 -5.01 11.19
CA LYS A 96 7.49 -4.49 12.16
C LYS A 96 8.33 -5.61 12.77
N GLU A 97 7.68 -6.66 13.31
CA GLU A 97 8.36 -7.81 13.87
C GLU A 97 9.24 -8.54 12.85
N ALA A 98 8.75 -8.70 11.61
CA ALA A 98 9.50 -9.33 10.55
C ALA A 98 10.78 -8.56 10.21
N LEU A 99 10.73 -7.23 10.18
CA LEU A 99 11.88 -6.37 9.92
C LEU A 99 12.86 -6.37 11.10
N GLU A 100 12.37 -6.33 12.34
CA GLU A 100 13.21 -6.45 13.54
C GLU A 100 14.02 -7.76 13.54
N GLU A 101 13.41 -8.88 13.15
CA GLU A 101 14.11 -10.16 13.01
C GLU A 101 15.14 -10.16 11.87
N LEU A 102 14.97 -9.33 10.86
CA LEU A 102 15.95 -9.11 9.80
C LEU A 102 17.03 -8.09 10.18
N GLY A 103 16.93 -7.48 11.38
CA GLY A 103 17.88 -6.49 11.90
C GLY A 103 17.59 -5.04 11.49
N PHE A 104 16.36 -4.74 11.04
CA PHE A 104 15.96 -3.39 10.62
C PHE A 104 14.86 -2.82 11.51
N ASP A 105 14.92 -1.52 11.76
CA ASP A 105 13.84 -0.77 12.40
C ASP A 105 12.89 -0.21 11.33
N LEU A 106 11.60 -0.53 11.46
CA LEU A 106 10.57 -0.05 10.53
C LEU A 106 10.55 1.48 10.43
N ASN A 107 10.74 2.21 11.54
CA ASN A 107 10.75 3.67 11.50
C ASN A 107 11.91 4.21 10.63
N CYS A 108 13.10 3.59 10.74
CA CYS A 108 14.23 3.96 9.90
C CYS A 108 13.98 3.66 8.43
N ILE A 109 13.21 2.61 8.13
CA ILE A 109 12.82 2.27 6.77
C ILE A 109 11.77 3.24 6.24
N GLU A 110 10.77 3.60 7.03
CA GLU A 110 9.76 4.61 6.66
C GLU A 110 10.39 5.98 6.37
N ASP A 111 11.48 6.33 7.09
CA ASP A 111 12.21 7.59 6.85
C ASP A 111 12.94 7.64 5.50
N GLN A 112 13.14 6.50 4.84
CA GLN A 112 13.70 6.45 3.49
C GLN A 112 12.67 6.77 2.40
N GLU A 113 11.36 6.80 2.75
CA GLU A 113 10.30 7.09 1.78
C GLU A 113 10.35 8.55 1.34
N PRO A 114 10.56 8.83 0.03
CA PRO A 114 10.43 10.19 -0.48
C PRO A 114 8.96 10.61 -0.44
N ASP A 115 8.69 11.88 -0.19
CA ASP A 115 7.33 12.41 -0.19
C ASP A 115 6.73 12.39 -1.61
N PRO A 116 5.72 11.57 -1.90
CA PRO A 116 4.93 11.68 -3.12
C PRO A 116 4.14 12.98 -3.10
N ALA A 117 4.65 13.98 -3.77
CA ALA A 117 4.15 15.35 -3.73
C ALA A 117 4.10 15.94 -5.15
N LEU A 118 3.02 15.68 -5.85
CA LEU A 118 2.73 16.35 -7.10
C LEU A 118 1.99 17.68 -6.79
N GLY A 119 2.73 18.77 -6.77
CA GLY A 119 2.23 20.08 -6.40
C GLY A 119 2.81 20.61 -5.09
N ASN A 120 2.42 21.80 -4.68
CA ASN A 120 2.99 22.49 -3.53
C ASN A 120 1.98 23.31 -2.71
N GLY A 121 0.69 23.18 -2.96
CA GLY A 121 -0.31 24.04 -2.37
C GLY A 121 -1.63 23.36 -1.99
N GLY A 122 -2.61 24.20 -1.69
CA GLY A 122 -3.92 23.78 -1.20
C GLY A 122 -4.71 22.91 -2.19
N LEU A 123 -4.53 23.09 -3.50
CA LEU A 123 -5.19 22.28 -4.52
C LEU A 123 -4.79 20.80 -4.43
N GLY A 124 -3.48 20.53 -4.32
CA GLY A 124 -2.98 19.17 -4.20
C GLY A 124 -3.36 18.51 -2.89
N ARG A 125 -3.35 19.26 -1.78
CA ARG A 125 -3.77 18.73 -0.47
C ARG A 125 -5.28 18.51 -0.41
N LEU A 126 -6.08 19.37 -1.03
CA LEU A 126 -7.53 19.17 -1.14
C LEU A 126 -7.86 17.88 -1.89
N ALA A 127 -7.19 17.62 -3.01
CA ALA A 127 -7.33 16.39 -3.77
C ALA A 127 -7.02 15.14 -2.89
N ALA A 128 -5.93 15.16 -2.13
CA ALA A 128 -5.55 14.10 -1.22
C ALA A 128 -6.61 13.87 -0.13
N CYS A 129 -7.12 14.95 0.48
CA CYS A 129 -8.16 14.87 1.50
C CYS A 129 -9.49 14.35 0.95
N PHE A 130 -9.84 14.70 -0.29
CA PHE A 130 -11.06 14.18 -0.93
C PHE A 130 -10.96 12.67 -1.17
N LEU A 131 -9.83 12.18 -1.67
CA LEU A 131 -9.62 10.75 -1.89
C LEU A 131 -9.73 9.97 -0.58
N ASP A 132 -9.11 10.45 0.48
CA ASP A 132 -9.16 9.83 1.81
C ASP A 132 -10.59 9.85 2.37
N SER A 133 -11.29 10.97 2.30
CA SER A 133 -12.68 11.11 2.77
C SER A 133 -13.65 10.23 1.98
N LEU A 134 -13.50 10.12 0.67
CA LEU A 134 -14.31 9.24 -0.15
C LEU A 134 -14.11 7.78 0.22
N ALA A 135 -12.86 7.38 0.49
CA ALA A 135 -12.55 6.02 0.92
C ALA A 135 -13.19 5.64 2.27
N ILE A 136 -13.40 6.60 3.18
CA ILE A 136 -13.92 6.37 4.52
C ILE A 136 -15.43 6.58 4.63
N GLN A 137 -15.93 7.68 4.04
CA GLN A 137 -17.31 8.16 4.28
C GLN A 137 -18.35 7.57 3.32
N LEU A 138 -17.90 7.10 2.17
CA LEU A 138 -18.78 6.48 1.17
C LEU A 138 -18.37 5.02 0.96
N PRO A 139 -18.83 4.11 1.81
CA PRO A 139 -18.43 2.70 1.79
C PRO A 139 -18.62 2.04 0.42
N ASP A 140 -19.64 2.44 -0.34
CA ASP A 140 -19.89 1.89 -1.67
C ASP A 140 -18.85 2.39 -2.70
N LEU A 141 -18.39 3.64 -2.59
CA LEU A 141 -17.27 4.18 -3.40
C LEU A 141 -15.92 3.71 -2.83
N ALA A 142 -15.80 3.63 -1.50
CA ALA A 142 -14.61 3.13 -0.83
C ALA A 142 -14.37 1.64 -1.13
N SER A 143 -15.42 0.84 -1.24
CA SER A 143 -15.31 -0.56 -1.60
C SER A 143 -14.72 -0.75 -2.99
N ILE A 144 -15.03 0.14 -3.90
CA ILE A 144 -14.46 0.20 -5.25
C ILE A 144 -12.99 0.58 -5.20
N TYR A 145 -12.65 1.60 -4.42
CA TYR A 145 -11.29 2.11 -4.32
C TYR A 145 -10.34 1.19 -3.51
N GLN A 146 -10.86 0.50 -2.50
CA GLN A 146 -10.09 -0.40 -1.63
C GLN A 146 -10.15 -1.88 -2.05
N GLY A 147 -10.77 -2.19 -3.20
CA GLY A 147 -10.93 -3.57 -3.64
C GLY A 147 -12.00 -4.36 -2.89
N GLY A 148 -12.89 -3.67 -2.21
CA GLY A 148 -14.03 -4.30 -1.56
C GLY A 148 -15.17 -4.56 -2.53
N THR A 149 -15.86 -5.69 -2.38
CA THR A 149 -17.09 -5.98 -3.13
C THR A 149 -18.23 -5.16 -2.55
N GLY A 150 -18.47 -3.98 -3.10
CA GLY A 150 -19.69 -3.22 -2.83
C GLY A 150 -20.89 -4.01 -3.33
N LYS A 151 -21.78 -4.42 -2.42
CA LYS A 151 -23.09 -4.90 -2.82
C LYS A 151 -23.92 -3.66 -3.16
N ASN A 152 -24.03 -3.38 -4.44
CA ASN A 152 -25.02 -2.41 -4.90
C ASN A 152 -26.42 -2.93 -4.54
N LYS A 153 -27.10 -2.23 -3.65
CA LYS A 153 -28.54 -2.32 -3.50
C LYS A 153 -29.21 -1.29 -4.38
#